data_6d62beb24a15f2d7e592786dd0e9ee90
#
_entry.id   6d62beb24a15f2d7e592786dd0e9ee90
#
_cell.length_a   1.000
_cell.length_b   1.000
_cell.length_c   1.000
_cell.angle_alpha   90.00
_cell.angle_beta   90.00
_cell.angle_gamma   90.00
#
_symmetry.space_group_name_H-M   'P 1'
#
loop_
_entity.id
_entity.type
_entity.pdbx_description
1 polymer ?
#
loop_
_entity_poly.entity_id
_entity_poly.type
_entity_poly.pdbx_seq_one_letter_code
_entity_poly.pdbx_strand_id
1 'polypeptide(L)'
;MMKTSDFNFDLPQELIAQDPLEDRSSSRLMVLNKESGEIAHRIFHDITEYLHPGDCLVINDTKVIPARLIGTKEDTGAHIEILLLKRKENDVWETLVKPGKKCRPGARVVFGNGELKAEIVDVLEDGNRLVHFEYEGIFEEVLDRLGQMPLPPYITHKLQDKNRNQTVYAKYEGSAAAPTAGLHFTKELLKQIEDMGVNIARVTLHVGLGTFRPVKVENVLEHHMHSEYYNVTETAAKMINDTKKNGGRIIAVGTTSTRTLESVADENGIIHPGCGNTEIFIYPGYKFKAIDCLITNFHLPESTLLMLVSALAGKEHIMAAYKEAVKERYRFFSIGDAMFIQ
;
A
#
# COMPACT_ATOMS: atom_id res chain seq x y z
N MET A 1 -27.18 -6.78 7.09
CA MET A 1 -26.45 -6.38 5.87
C MET A 1 -25.40 -5.38 6.33
N MET A 2 -24.13 -5.60 5.99
CA MET A 2 -23.02 -4.69 6.35
C MET A 2 -22.92 -3.60 5.29
N LYS A 3 -23.06 -2.35 5.72
CA LYS A 3 -23.01 -1.18 4.82
C LYS A 3 -21.65 -0.51 4.87
N THR A 4 -21.25 0.07 3.76
CA THR A 4 -20.04 0.90 3.68
C THR A 4 -20.09 2.05 4.68
N SER A 5 -21.27 2.67 4.84
CA SER A 5 -21.51 3.74 5.83
C SER A 5 -21.36 3.31 7.29
N ASP A 6 -21.37 2.01 7.59
CA ASP A 6 -21.08 1.50 8.93
C ASP A 6 -19.62 1.76 9.38
N PHE A 7 -18.76 2.10 8.44
CA PHE A 7 -17.34 2.41 8.63
C PHE A 7 -17.05 3.91 8.45
N ASN A 8 -18.07 4.74 8.63
CA ASN A 8 -17.91 6.19 8.56
C ASN A 8 -17.53 6.76 9.93
N PHE A 9 -16.72 7.79 9.94
CA PHE A 9 -16.39 8.63 11.09
C PHE A 9 -16.07 10.04 10.60
N ASP A 10 -16.24 11.03 11.47
CA ASP A 10 -15.91 12.41 11.16
C ASP A 10 -14.39 12.60 11.20
N LEU A 11 -13.79 12.85 10.03
CA LEU A 11 -12.37 13.12 9.88
C LEU A 11 -12.17 14.56 9.40
N PRO A 12 -11.68 15.46 10.28
CA PRO A 12 -11.28 16.81 9.87
C PRO A 12 -10.20 16.76 8.79
N GLN A 13 -10.38 17.51 7.73
CA GLN A 13 -9.47 17.49 6.58
C GLN A 13 -8.05 17.89 6.93
N GLU A 14 -7.88 18.79 7.90
CA GLU A 14 -6.56 19.22 8.39
C GLU A 14 -5.75 18.11 9.08
N LEU A 15 -6.38 17.00 9.46
CA LEU A 15 -5.68 15.85 10.02
C LEU A 15 -5.10 14.90 8.95
N ILE A 16 -5.51 15.06 7.68
CA ILE A 16 -4.93 14.29 6.58
C ILE A 16 -3.53 14.86 6.27
N ALA A 17 -2.50 14.06 6.56
CA ALA A 17 -1.10 14.48 6.41
C ALA A 17 -0.77 14.82 4.95
N GLN A 18 -0.16 15.99 4.72
CA GLN A 18 0.28 16.44 3.41
C GLN A 18 1.79 16.30 3.21
N ASP A 19 2.56 16.35 4.30
CA ASP A 19 4.02 16.29 4.28
C ASP A 19 4.51 15.18 5.21
N PRO A 20 5.53 14.40 4.81
CA PRO A 20 6.17 13.44 5.69
C PRO A 20 6.98 14.16 6.78
N LEU A 21 7.11 13.52 7.93
CA LEU A 21 8.02 13.99 8.98
C LEU A 21 9.47 13.86 8.51
N GLU A 22 10.34 14.73 8.99
CA GLU A 22 11.78 14.70 8.68
C GLU A 22 12.40 13.38 9.17
N ASP A 23 12.20 13.03 10.44
CA ASP A 23 12.52 11.71 10.97
C ASP A 23 11.31 10.78 10.85
N ARG A 24 11.49 9.67 10.09
CA ARG A 24 10.44 8.67 9.84
C ARG A 24 9.91 8.04 11.12
N SER A 25 10.81 7.72 12.05
CA SER A 25 10.50 7.00 13.29
C SER A 25 9.93 7.89 14.39
N SER A 26 9.87 9.21 14.18
CA SER A 26 9.29 10.17 15.10
C SER A 26 7.77 10.36 14.98
N SER A 27 7.11 9.67 14.05
CA SER A 27 5.65 9.65 13.98
C SER A 27 5.04 9.10 15.27
N ARG A 28 3.81 9.51 15.58
CA ARG A 28 3.10 8.96 16.73
C ARG A 28 2.68 7.52 16.44
N LEU A 29 2.60 6.73 17.50
CA LEU A 29 2.15 5.35 17.46
C LEU A 29 1.00 5.16 18.46
N MET A 30 -0.16 4.75 17.97
CA MET A 30 -1.24 4.28 18.83
C MET A 30 -1.14 2.77 18.94
N VAL A 31 -0.95 2.26 20.15
CA VAL A 31 -0.97 0.82 20.43
C VAL A 31 -2.38 0.44 20.88
N LEU A 32 -3.00 -0.46 20.15
CA LEU A 32 -4.34 -0.98 20.44
C LEU A 32 -4.27 -2.46 20.81
N ASN A 33 -4.73 -2.80 21.99
CA ASN A 33 -4.99 -4.18 22.35
C ASN A 33 -6.30 -4.63 21.71
N LYS A 34 -6.24 -5.59 20.79
CA LYS A 34 -7.41 -6.04 20.02
C LYS A 34 -8.46 -6.78 20.88
N GLU A 35 -8.04 -7.39 21.98
CA GLU A 35 -8.94 -8.12 22.87
C GLU A 35 -9.67 -7.18 23.85
N SER A 36 -8.93 -6.27 24.50
CA SER A 36 -9.48 -5.37 25.52
C SER A 36 -9.98 -4.02 24.98
N GLY A 37 -9.47 -3.59 23.82
CA GLY A 37 -9.70 -2.24 23.30
C GLY A 37 -8.86 -1.16 23.98
N GLU A 38 -7.95 -1.52 24.89
CA GLU A 38 -7.07 -0.57 25.56
C GLU A 38 -6.13 0.11 24.57
N ILE A 39 -5.93 1.42 24.76
CA ILE A 39 -5.10 2.28 23.90
C ILE A 39 -3.94 2.84 24.71
N ALA A 40 -2.74 2.80 24.11
CA ALA A 40 -1.58 3.53 24.59
C ALA A 40 -1.04 4.43 23.49
N HIS A 41 -0.56 5.62 23.89
CA HIS A 41 0.04 6.60 22.98
C HIS A 41 1.56 6.55 23.13
N ARG A 42 2.27 6.40 21.99
CA ARG A 42 3.72 6.24 21.92
C ARG A 42 4.26 7.01 20.72
N ILE A 43 5.57 6.98 20.55
CA ILE A 43 6.27 7.37 19.33
C ILE A 43 6.70 6.10 18.59
N PHE A 44 6.78 6.12 17.28
CA PHE A 44 6.98 4.91 16.48
C PHE A 44 8.25 4.13 16.86
N HIS A 45 9.34 4.81 17.21
CA HIS A 45 10.56 4.14 17.65
C HIS A 45 10.37 3.31 18.93
N ASP A 46 9.34 3.57 19.73
CA ASP A 46 8.99 2.79 20.92
C ASP A 46 8.37 1.42 20.58
N ILE A 47 8.17 1.12 19.29
CA ILE A 47 7.66 -0.20 18.85
C ILE A 47 8.50 -1.34 19.40
N THR A 48 9.80 -1.13 19.62
CA THR A 48 10.71 -2.09 20.23
C THR A 48 10.29 -2.56 21.62
N GLU A 49 9.54 -1.76 22.37
CA GLU A 49 8.99 -2.14 23.68
C GLU A 49 7.87 -3.22 23.57
N TYR A 50 7.31 -3.38 22.39
CA TYR A 50 6.17 -4.27 22.12
C TYR A 50 6.56 -5.51 21.31
N LEU A 51 7.79 -5.57 20.81
CA LEU A 51 8.33 -6.72 20.07
C LEU A 51 9.12 -7.65 21.02
N HIS A 52 9.01 -8.94 20.78
CA HIS A 52 9.66 -9.96 21.62
C HIS A 52 10.65 -10.79 20.79
N PRO A 53 11.78 -11.24 21.40
CA PRO A 53 12.63 -12.22 20.73
C PRO A 53 11.82 -13.43 20.26
N GLY A 54 12.06 -13.85 19.02
CA GLY A 54 11.32 -14.94 18.39
C GLY A 54 10.08 -14.52 17.61
N ASP A 55 9.66 -13.25 17.67
CA ASP A 55 8.64 -12.69 16.76
C ASP A 55 9.18 -12.62 15.32
N CYS A 56 8.30 -12.54 14.37
CA CYS A 56 8.62 -12.28 12.95
C CYS A 56 7.88 -11.05 12.45
N LEU A 57 8.63 -10.04 12.05
CA LEU A 57 8.13 -8.85 11.38
C LEU A 57 8.09 -9.12 9.87
N VAL A 58 6.94 -8.99 9.23
CA VAL A 58 6.79 -9.24 7.79
C VAL A 58 6.60 -7.92 7.06
N ILE A 59 7.58 -7.59 6.21
CA ILE A 59 7.62 -6.33 5.47
C ILE A 59 7.42 -6.57 3.96
N ASN A 60 6.84 -5.58 3.28
CA ASN A 60 6.66 -5.59 1.83
C ASN A 60 7.80 -4.80 1.17
N ASP A 61 8.68 -5.49 0.45
CA ASP A 61 9.88 -4.93 -0.17
C ASP A 61 9.67 -4.41 -1.60
N THR A 62 8.41 -4.19 -1.98
CA THR A 62 8.10 -3.58 -3.27
C THR A 62 8.70 -2.19 -3.40
N LYS A 63 9.11 -1.84 -4.62
CA LYS A 63 9.65 -0.51 -4.96
C LYS A 63 8.71 0.21 -5.90
N VAL A 64 8.41 1.46 -5.58
CA VAL A 64 7.57 2.33 -6.41
C VAL A 64 8.35 2.75 -7.64
N ILE A 65 7.75 2.64 -8.80
CA ILE A 65 8.29 3.15 -10.06
C ILE A 65 7.78 4.58 -10.31
N PRO A 66 8.52 5.42 -11.06
CA PRO A 66 8.07 6.75 -11.43
C PRO A 66 6.98 6.68 -12.51
N ALA A 67 5.86 6.09 -12.15
CA ALA A 67 4.79 5.64 -13.04
C ALA A 67 3.93 6.77 -13.64
N ARG A 68 4.10 8.01 -13.19
CA ARG A 68 3.34 9.16 -13.65
C ARG A 68 4.10 9.90 -14.76
N LEU A 69 3.58 9.84 -15.98
CA LEU A 69 4.15 10.46 -17.16
C LEU A 69 3.33 11.67 -17.59
N ILE A 70 4.00 12.78 -17.81
CA ILE A 70 3.39 14.03 -18.28
C ILE A 70 3.89 14.31 -19.70
N GLY A 71 2.98 14.36 -20.65
CA GLY A 71 3.29 14.57 -22.06
C GLY A 71 2.30 15.45 -22.76
N THR A 72 2.47 15.55 -24.07
CA THR A 72 1.61 16.32 -24.96
C THR A 72 1.06 15.46 -26.08
N LYS A 73 -0.20 15.64 -26.38
CA LYS A 73 -0.83 14.98 -27.52
C LYS A 73 -0.20 15.49 -28.83
N GLU A 74 0.25 14.57 -29.68
CA GLU A 74 1.08 14.89 -30.84
C GLU A 74 0.40 15.84 -31.83
N ASP A 75 -0.91 15.67 -32.05
CA ASP A 75 -1.70 16.45 -33.03
C ASP A 75 -2.19 17.80 -32.50
N THR A 76 -2.47 17.94 -31.22
CA THR A 76 -3.12 19.14 -30.64
C THR A 76 -2.26 19.88 -29.62
N GLY A 77 -1.14 19.33 -29.19
CA GLY A 77 -0.32 19.87 -28.09
C GLY A 77 -1.02 19.85 -26.73
N ALA A 78 -2.16 19.17 -26.61
CA ALA A 78 -2.89 19.11 -25.35
C ALA A 78 -2.08 18.37 -24.29
N HIS A 79 -2.06 18.90 -23.07
CA HIS A 79 -1.44 18.28 -21.92
C HIS A 79 -2.14 16.96 -21.56
N ILE A 80 -1.38 15.87 -21.44
CA ILE A 80 -1.85 14.53 -21.12
C ILE A 80 -1.02 13.97 -19.98
N GLU A 81 -1.71 13.40 -19.00
CA GLU A 81 -1.11 12.61 -17.94
C GLU A 81 -1.42 11.13 -18.18
N ILE A 82 -0.39 10.28 -18.19
CA ILE A 82 -0.51 8.82 -18.22
C ILE A 82 0.09 8.26 -16.95
N LEU A 83 -0.68 7.43 -16.26
CA LEU A 83 -0.26 6.77 -15.04
C LEU A 83 -0.24 5.26 -15.27
N LEU A 84 0.95 4.68 -15.20
CA LEU A 84 1.19 3.25 -15.40
C LEU A 84 0.58 2.44 -14.25
N LEU A 85 -0.18 1.40 -14.56
CA LEU A 85 -0.82 0.52 -13.57
C LEU A 85 -0.25 -0.90 -13.61
N LYS A 86 -0.25 -1.50 -14.78
CA LYS A 86 0.17 -2.90 -14.96
C LYS A 86 0.81 -3.09 -16.34
N ARG A 87 2.02 -3.66 -16.34
CA ARG A 87 2.69 -4.07 -17.57
C ARG A 87 2.01 -5.31 -18.16
N LYS A 88 1.82 -5.28 -19.44
CA LYS A 88 1.36 -6.41 -20.29
C LYS A 88 2.52 -6.84 -21.18
N GLU A 89 2.24 -7.63 -22.18
CA GLU A 89 3.23 -8.06 -23.18
C GLU A 89 3.50 -6.96 -24.21
N ASN A 90 4.63 -7.03 -24.91
CA ASN A 90 4.99 -6.16 -26.05
C ASN A 90 4.92 -4.65 -25.75
N ASP A 91 5.48 -4.23 -24.62
CA ASP A 91 5.52 -2.82 -24.20
C ASP A 91 4.16 -2.13 -24.11
N VAL A 92 3.12 -2.93 -23.95
CA VAL A 92 1.76 -2.45 -23.66
C VAL A 92 1.58 -2.38 -22.14
N TRP A 93 0.99 -1.28 -21.69
CA TRP A 93 0.64 -1.06 -20.30
C TRP A 93 -0.85 -0.76 -20.15
N GLU A 94 -1.45 -1.29 -19.11
CA GLU A 94 -2.70 -0.80 -18.60
C GLU A 94 -2.44 0.48 -17.80
N THR A 95 -3.22 1.54 -18.08
CA THR A 95 -2.94 2.89 -17.59
C THR A 95 -4.21 3.65 -17.26
N LEU A 96 -4.08 4.65 -16.39
CA LEU A 96 -5.04 5.75 -16.28
C LEU A 96 -4.55 6.92 -17.12
N VAL A 97 -5.45 7.53 -17.90
CA VAL A 97 -5.13 8.67 -18.78
C VAL A 97 -6.04 9.86 -18.45
N LYS A 98 -5.44 11.03 -18.28
CA LYS A 98 -6.14 12.30 -18.04
C LYS A 98 -5.69 13.37 -19.03
N PRO A 99 -6.65 14.07 -19.66
CA PRO A 99 -8.08 13.85 -19.68
C PRO A 99 -8.46 12.70 -20.63
N GLY A 100 -9.21 11.71 -20.14
CA GLY A 100 -9.56 10.52 -20.91
C GLY A 100 -10.33 10.78 -22.20
N LYS A 101 -11.17 11.81 -22.22
CA LYS A 101 -11.96 12.20 -23.41
C LYS A 101 -11.11 12.58 -24.63
N LYS A 102 -9.87 13.06 -24.41
CA LYS A 102 -8.93 13.45 -25.45
C LYS A 102 -8.10 12.30 -26.00
N CYS A 103 -8.09 11.17 -25.30
CA CYS A 103 -7.24 10.00 -25.57
C CYS A 103 -8.10 8.78 -25.92
N ARG A 104 -8.54 8.73 -27.18
CA ARG A 104 -9.23 7.58 -27.80
C ARG A 104 -8.20 6.67 -28.49
N PRO A 105 -8.54 5.43 -28.82
CA PRO A 105 -7.66 4.56 -29.60
C PRO A 105 -7.10 5.27 -30.84
N GLY A 106 -5.80 5.09 -31.10
CA GLY A 106 -5.04 5.79 -32.14
C GLY A 106 -4.48 7.15 -31.74
N ALA A 107 -4.84 7.69 -30.56
CA ALA A 107 -4.23 8.95 -30.07
C ALA A 107 -2.77 8.71 -29.67
N ARG A 108 -1.88 9.62 -30.06
CA ARG A 108 -0.45 9.57 -29.76
C ARG A 108 -0.07 10.70 -28.80
N VAL A 109 0.80 10.36 -27.86
CA VAL A 109 1.33 11.27 -26.82
C VAL A 109 2.85 11.21 -26.84
N VAL A 110 3.48 12.36 -26.72
CA VAL A 110 4.95 12.52 -26.73
C VAL A 110 5.40 13.03 -25.38
N PHE A 111 6.48 12.43 -24.84
CA PHE A 111 7.10 12.79 -23.57
C PHE A 111 8.54 13.21 -23.75
N GLY A 112 8.99 14.15 -22.91
CA GLY A 112 10.32 14.73 -23.04
C GLY A 112 10.51 15.39 -24.40
N ASN A 113 11.68 15.23 -24.99
CA ASN A 113 12.01 15.71 -26.33
C ASN A 113 11.73 14.66 -27.43
N GLY A 114 10.75 13.77 -27.21
CA GLY A 114 10.44 12.67 -28.11
C GLY A 114 11.13 11.34 -27.76
N GLU A 115 11.80 11.29 -26.62
CA GLU A 115 12.49 10.08 -26.10
C GLU A 115 11.51 8.93 -25.82
N LEU A 116 10.26 9.26 -25.48
CA LEU A 116 9.20 8.31 -25.22
C LEU A 116 7.96 8.75 -25.96
N LYS A 117 7.34 7.83 -26.67
CA LYS A 117 6.05 8.02 -27.33
C LYS A 117 5.07 6.96 -26.85
N ALA A 118 3.80 7.31 -26.80
CA ALA A 118 2.73 6.41 -26.44
C ALA A 118 1.60 6.46 -27.45
N GLU A 119 1.03 5.31 -27.74
CA GLU A 119 -0.19 5.18 -28.56
C GLU A 119 -1.27 4.51 -27.72
N ILE A 120 -2.45 5.10 -27.69
CA ILE A 120 -3.64 4.50 -27.06
C ILE A 120 -4.11 3.36 -27.96
N VAL A 121 -4.01 2.13 -27.48
CA VAL A 121 -4.42 0.93 -28.23
C VAL A 121 -5.90 0.64 -28.05
N ASP A 122 -6.38 0.70 -26.78
CA ASP A 122 -7.76 0.35 -26.44
C ASP A 122 -8.23 1.04 -25.16
N VAL A 123 -9.55 0.99 -24.93
CA VAL A 123 -10.20 1.49 -23.71
C VAL A 123 -10.95 0.33 -23.06
N LEU A 124 -10.57 0.02 -21.82
CA LEU A 124 -11.16 -1.07 -21.06
C LEU A 124 -12.51 -0.66 -20.43
N GLU A 125 -13.31 -1.64 -20.04
CA GLU A 125 -14.65 -1.42 -19.44
C GLU A 125 -14.64 -0.53 -18.19
N ASP A 126 -13.58 -0.61 -17.37
CA ASP A 126 -13.38 0.21 -16.18
C ASP A 126 -12.88 1.65 -16.49
N GLY A 127 -12.68 1.97 -17.77
CA GLY A 127 -12.19 3.25 -18.25
C GLY A 127 -10.67 3.37 -18.29
N ASN A 128 -9.92 2.34 -17.89
CA ASN A 128 -8.48 2.28 -18.10
C ASN A 128 -8.15 2.19 -19.59
N ARG A 129 -6.91 2.51 -19.97
CA ARG A 129 -6.44 2.42 -21.35
C ARG A 129 -5.33 1.39 -21.45
N LEU A 130 -5.32 0.67 -22.56
CA LEU A 130 -4.13 -0.03 -23.02
C LEU A 130 -3.31 0.93 -23.86
N VAL A 131 -2.05 1.10 -23.47
CA VAL A 131 -1.12 2.04 -24.10
C VAL A 131 0.14 1.28 -24.50
N HIS A 132 0.50 1.37 -25.75
CA HIS A 132 1.76 0.88 -26.28
C HIS A 132 2.82 1.99 -26.23
N PHE A 133 4.01 1.68 -25.73
CA PHE A 133 5.12 2.63 -25.63
C PHE A 133 6.21 2.33 -26.65
N GLU A 134 6.72 3.37 -27.28
CA GLU A 134 7.84 3.37 -28.21
C GLU A 134 8.98 4.17 -27.59
N TYR A 135 10.16 3.56 -27.49
CA TYR A 135 11.37 4.15 -26.86
C TYR A 135 12.62 3.44 -27.37
N GLU A 136 13.78 4.02 -27.10
CA GLU A 136 15.09 3.38 -27.34
C GLU A 136 15.74 3.03 -25.98
N GLY A 137 16.38 1.86 -25.92
CA GLY A 137 17.10 1.38 -24.75
C GLY A 137 16.22 0.64 -23.74
N ILE A 138 16.44 0.91 -22.46
CA ILE A 138 15.75 0.25 -21.33
C ILE A 138 14.60 1.15 -20.84
N PHE A 139 13.40 0.60 -20.79
CA PHE A 139 12.19 1.36 -20.42
C PHE A 139 12.28 1.97 -19.02
N GLU A 140 12.82 1.24 -18.07
CA GLU A 140 13.02 1.67 -16.69
C GLU A 140 13.93 2.90 -16.59
N GLU A 141 14.99 2.97 -17.40
CA GLU A 141 15.87 4.13 -17.48
C GLU A 141 15.18 5.36 -18.09
N VAL A 142 14.32 5.14 -19.08
CA VAL A 142 13.48 6.21 -19.66
C VAL A 142 12.49 6.72 -18.64
N LEU A 143 11.86 5.82 -17.88
CA LEU A 143 10.97 6.20 -16.78
C LEU A 143 11.67 7.00 -15.69
N ASP A 144 12.87 6.63 -15.31
CA ASP A 144 13.64 7.35 -14.28
C ASP A 144 13.94 8.81 -14.69
N ARG A 145 14.14 9.05 -15.99
CA ARG A 145 14.35 10.40 -16.52
C ARG A 145 13.07 11.21 -16.68
N LEU A 146 12.01 10.62 -17.20
CA LEU A 146 10.79 11.32 -17.62
C LEU A 146 9.64 11.19 -16.63
N GLY A 147 9.61 10.11 -15.87
CA GLY A 147 8.54 9.79 -14.95
C GLY A 147 8.62 10.58 -13.65
N GLN A 148 7.47 10.74 -13.04
CA GLN A 148 7.30 11.30 -11.71
C GLN A 148 6.78 10.22 -10.77
N MET A 149 7.22 10.28 -9.50
CA MET A 149 6.67 9.39 -8.47
C MET A 149 5.18 9.67 -8.32
N PRO A 150 4.32 8.66 -8.46
CA PRO A 150 2.91 8.84 -8.22
C PRO A 150 2.66 9.12 -6.73
N LEU A 151 1.86 10.11 -6.47
CA LEU A 151 1.39 10.42 -5.12
C LEU A 151 -0.10 10.10 -5.04
N PRO A 152 -0.59 9.67 -3.88
CA PRO A 152 -2.02 9.55 -3.66
C PRO A 152 -2.74 10.86 -3.99
N PRO A 153 -3.96 10.80 -4.54
CA PRO A 153 -4.65 11.98 -5.10
C PRO A 153 -4.98 13.06 -4.06
N TYR A 154 -4.97 12.73 -2.77
CA TYR A 154 -5.21 13.68 -1.67
C TYR A 154 -3.94 14.43 -1.22
N ILE A 155 -2.75 14.01 -1.67
CA ILE A 155 -1.50 14.76 -1.46
C ILE A 155 -1.38 15.79 -2.57
N THR A 156 -1.54 17.05 -2.20
CA THR A 156 -1.46 18.18 -3.11
C THR A 156 -0.09 18.85 -3.11
N HIS A 157 0.70 18.64 -2.08
CA HIS A 157 2.06 19.15 -1.97
C HIS A 157 3.04 18.30 -2.79
N LYS A 158 3.97 18.95 -3.48
CA LYS A 158 5.07 18.23 -4.16
C LYS A 158 6.08 17.78 -3.11
N LEU A 159 6.37 16.49 -3.08
CA LEU A 159 7.47 15.97 -2.26
C LEU A 159 8.80 16.55 -2.78
N GLN A 160 9.55 17.17 -1.91
CA GLN A 160 10.87 17.72 -2.22
C GLN A 160 11.90 16.60 -2.47
N ASP A 161 11.80 15.50 -1.73
CA ASP A 161 12.63 14.31 -1.88
C ASP A 161 11.80 13.11 -2.35
N LYS A 162 12.09 12.63 -3.56
CA LYS A 162 11.44 11.45 -4.16
C LYS A 162 11.62 10.18 -3.32
N ASN A 163 12.73 10.07 -2.58
CA ASN A 163 13.03 8.90 -1.75
C ASN A 163 12.14 8.82 -0.50
N ARG A 164 11.47 9.91 -0.14
CA ARG A 164 10.52 9.91 1.00
C ARG A 164 9.29 9.05 0.74
N ASN A 165 8.97 8.75 -0.51
CA ASN A 165 7.89 7.83 -0.89
C ASN A 165 8.37 6.40 -1.17
N GLN A 166 9.54 6.04 -0.64
CA GLN A 166 10.08 4.67 -0.67
C GLN A 166 10.40 4.21 0.73
N THR A 167 10.16 2.91 1.01
CA THR A 167 10.68 2.29 2.22
C THR A 167 12.21 2.16 2.13
N VAL A 168 12.88 2.13 3.27
CA VAL A 168 14.36 1.99 3.32
C VAL A 168 14.84 0.61 2.84
N TYR A 169 13.92 -0.32 2.65
CA TYR A 169 14.16 -1.70 2.21
C TYR A 169 13.50 -2.02 0.85
N ALA A 170 13.01 -1.03 0.13
CA ALA A 170 12.42 -1.21 -1.21
C ALA A 170 13.45 -1.85 -2.16
N LYS A 171 13.02 -2.92 -2.86
CA LYS A 171 13.91 -3.74 -3.69
C LYS A 171 13.33 -4.05 -5.08
N TYR A 172 12.13 -4.61 -5.14
CA TYR A 172 11.55 -5.09 -6.38
C TYR A 172 10.61 -4.07 -7.00
N GLU A 173 10.97 -3.56 -8.16
CA GLU A 173 10.19 -2.57 -8.92
C GLU A 173 8.87 -3.15 -9.44
N GLY A 174 7.84 -2.31 -9.52
CA GLY A 174 6.55 -2.70 -10.08
C GLY A 174 5.34 -2.08 -9.38
N SER A 175 5.55 -1.33 -8.30
CA SER A 175 4.46 -0.75 -7.52
C SER A 175 4.11 0.66 -7.99
N ALA A 176 2.81 0.95 -8.05
CA ALA A 176 2.32 2.30 -8.30
C ALA A 176 2.20 3.14 -7.01
N ALA A 177 2.30 2.51 -5.84
CA ALA A 177 2.25 3.18 -4.54
C ALA A 177 3.15 2.49 -3.52
N ALA A 178 3.65 3.25 -2.55
CA ALA A 178 4.45 2.70 -1.46
C ALA A 178 3.60 1.91 -0.45
N PRO A 179 4.15 0.85 0.17
CA PRO A 179 3.55 0.22 1.34
C PRO A 179 3.77 1.13 2.56
N THR A 180 2.84 2.05 2.77
CA THR A 180 3.06 3.27 3.57
C THR A 180 3.35 3.02 5.04
N ALA A 181 2.85 1.93 5.63
CA ALA A 181 3.22 1.55 7.01
C ALA A 181 4.72 1.26 7.16
N GLY A 182 5.38 0.84 6.10
CA GLY A 182 6.82 0.63 6.07
C GLY A 182 7.65 1.92 6.07
N LEU A 183 7.02 3.06 5.73
CA LEU A 183 7.71 4.35 5.69
C LEU A 183 8.16 4.86 7.07
N HIS A 184 7.59 4.34 8.15
CA HIS A 184 7.96 4.68 9.52
C HIS A 184 9.31 4.10 9.95
N PHE A 185 9.77 3.04 9.28
CA PHE A 185 11.03 2.37 9.64
C PHE A 185 12.24 3.10 9.07
N THR A 186 13.28 3.20 9.90
CA THR A 186 14.64 3.53 9.50
C THR A 186 15.47 2.26 9.42
N LYS A 187 16.64 2.31 8.75
CA LYS A 187 17.58 1.17 8.74
C LYS A 187 18.08 0.85 10.14
N GLU A 188 18.31 1.88 10.94
CA GLU A 188 18.78 1.79 12.33
C GLU A 188 17.73 1.08 13.21
N LEU A 189 16.44 1.46 13.08
CA LEU A 189 15.37 0.83 13.84
C LEU A 189 15.19 -0.65 13.44
N LEU A 190 15.25 -0.97 12.16
CA LEU A 190 15.20 -2.37 11.68
C LEU A 190 16.37 -3.19 12.23
N LYS A 191 17.58 -2.62 12.22
CA LYS A 191 18.77 -3.27 12.80
C LYS A 191 18.59 -3.53 14.29
N GLN A 192 18.09 -2.55 15.03
CA GLN A 192 17.79 -2.70 16.45
C GLN A 192 16.78 -3.84 16.70
N ILE A 193 15.74 -3.92 15.89
CA ILE A 193 14.73 -4.99 15.97
C ILE A 193 15.34 -6.36 15.70
N GLU A 194 16.20 -6.49 14.68
CA GLU A 194 16.92 -7.74 14.40
C GLU A 194 17.85 -8.12 15.57
N ASP A 195 18.56 -7.15 16.14
CA ASP A 195 19.48 -7.37 17.28
C ASP A 195 18.75 -7.82 18.57
N MET A 196 17.44 -7.53 18.66
CA MET A 196 16.58 -8.04 19.74
C MET A 196 16.20 -9.52 19.56
N GLY A 197 16.54 -10.15 18.45
CA GLY A 197 16.13 -11.51 18.11
C GLY A 197 14.77 -11.61 17.42
N VAL A 198 14.28 -10.52 16.83
CA VAL A 198 13.08 -10.51 16.00
C VAL A 198 13.49 -10.80 14.55
N ASN A 199 12.86 -11.81 13.94
CA ASN A 199 13.08 -12.14 12.54
C ASN A 199 12.41 -11.10 11.64
N ILE A 200 13.01 -10.79 10.49
CA ILE A 200 12.42 -9.93 9.47
C ILE A 200 12.26 -10.74 8.18
N ALA A 201 11.02 -11.13 7.86
CA ALA A 201 10.67 -11.77 6.60
C ALA A 201 10.23 -10.74 5.57
N ARG A 202 10.59 -10.96 4.31
CA ARG A 202 10.27 -10.08 3.19
C ARG A 202 9.33 -10.77 2.23
N VAL A 203 8.22 -10.12 1.95
CA VAL A 203 7.28 -10.48 0.89
C VAL A 203 7.20 -9.33 -0.11
N THR A 204 6.73 -9.61 -1.31
CA THR A 204 6.50 -8.58 -2.32
C THR A 204 5.03 -8.56 -2.67
N LEU A 205 4.41 -7.39 -2.64
CA LEU A 205 3.12 -7.13 -3.27
C LEU A 205 3.20 -5.78 -3.97
N HIS A 206 2.97 -5.79 -5.28
CA HIS A 206 2.94 -4.56 -6.06
C HIS A 206 1.59 -3.87 -5.89
N VAL A 207 1.62 -2.74 -5.17
CA VAL A 207 0.41 -1.97 -4.85
C VAL A 207 -0.10 -1.26 -6.08
N GLY A 208 -1.34 -1.54 -6.46
CA GLY A 208 -2.06 -0.81 -7.49
C GLY A 208 -2.75 0.44 -6.95
N LEU A 209 -3.06 1.37 -7.84
CA LEU A 209 -3.80 2.60 -7.46
C LEU A 209 -5.25 2.36 -7.06
N GLY A 210 -5.76 1.17 -7.32
CA GLY A 210 -7.09 0.77 -6.87
C GLY A 210 -7.30 0.89 -5.36
N THR A 211 -6.22 0.73 -4.59
CA THR A 211 -6.22 0.89 -3.13
C THR A 211 -6.66 2.30 -2.67
N PHE A 212 -6.50 3.31 -3.51
CA PHE A 212 -6.91 4.69 -3.21
C PHE A 212 -8.27 5.06 -3.80
N ARG A 213 -8.95 4.15 -4.50
CA ARG A 213 -10.29 4.41 -5.01
C ARG A 213 -11.31 4.25 -3.90
N PRO A 214 -12.26 5.19 -3.75
CA PRO A 214 -13.36 5.04 -2.80
C PRO A 214 -14.20 3.81 -3.11
N VAL A 215 -14.72 3.16 -2.08
CA VAL A 215 -15.75 2.14 -2.23
C VAL A 215 -17.02 2.82 -2.74
N LYS A 216 -17.57 2.32 -3.85
CA LYS A 216 -18.74 2.95 -4.53
C LYS A 216 -20.07 2.24 -4.25
N VAL A 217 -20.00 1.07 -3.61
CA VAL A 217 -21.15 0.25 -3.32
C VAL A 217 -21.68 0.49 -1.90
N GLU A 218 -22.98 0.41 -1.69
CA GLU A 218 -23.58 0.53 -0.36
C GLU A 218 -23.38 -0.75 0.45
N ASN A 219 -23.58 -1.89 -0.17
CA ASN A 219 -23.37 -3.19 0.46
C ASN A 219 -21.92 -3.62 0.32
N VAL A 220 -21.23 -3.79 1.44
CA VAL A 220 -19.80 -4.21 1.46
C VAL A 220 -19.55 -5.46 0.64
N LEU A 221 -20.50 -6.43 0.66
CA LEU A 221 -20.34 -7.71 -0.06
C LEU A 221 -20.34 -7.60 -1.59
N GLU A 222 -20.76 -6.46 -2.13
CA GLU A 222 -20.78 -6.19 -3.57
C GLU A 222 -19.48 -5.54 -4.07
N HIS A 223 -18.56 -5.24 -3.14
CA HIS A 223 -17.27 -4.64 -3.52
C HIS A 223 -16.32 -5.70 -4.07
N HIS A 224 -15.71 -5.40 -5.21
CA HIS A 224 -14.65 -6.20 -5.83
C HIS A 224 -13.30 -5.53 -5.67
N MET A 225 -12.36 -6.25 -5.07
CA MET A 225 -10.99 -5.79 -4.92
C MET A 225 -10.23 -5.85 -6.25
N HIS A 226 -9.31 -4.92 -6.44
CA HIS A 226 -8.39 -4.96 -7.57
C HIS A 226 -7.38 -6.09 -7.38
N SER A 227 -7.01 -6.71 -8.51
CA SER A 227 -5.99 -7.74 -8.57
C SER A 227 -4.60 -7.13 -8.43
N GLU A 228 -3.81 -7.62 -7.47
CA GLU A 228 -2.43 -7.18 -7.22
C GLU A 228 -1.48 -8.38 -7.19
N TYR A 229 -0.33 -8.23 -7.87
CA TYR A 229 0.69 -9.28 -7.92
C TYR A 229 1.43 -9.38 -6.60
N TYR A 230 1.64 -10.61 -6.14
CA TYR A 230 2.45 -10.91 -4.96
C TYR A 230 3.51 -11.99 -5.26
N ASN A 231 4.55 -12.01 -4.43
CA ASN A 231 5.56 -13.07 -4.36
C ASN A 231 5.96 -13.32 -2.92
N VAL A 232 5.95 -14.60 -2.53
CA VAL A 232 6.45 -15.10 -1.24
C VAL A 232 7.52 -16.14 -1.53
N THR A 233 8.76 -15.87 -1.15
CA THR A 233 9.88 -16.79 -1.36
C THR A 233 9.83 -17.97 -0.39
N GLU A 234 10.51 -19.07 -0.73
CA GLU A 234 10.67 -20.22 0.16
C GLU A 234 11.33 -19.82 1.50
N THR A 235 12.33 -18.94 1.43
CA THR A 235 13.02 -18.43 2.63
C THR A 235 12.08 -17.64 3.54
N ALA A 236 11.25 -16.77 2.98
CA ALA A 236 10.26 -16.01 3.76
C ALA A 236 9.19 -16.93 4.36
N ALA A 237 8.63 -17.84 3.57
CA ALA A 237 7.63 -18.80 4.04
C ALA A 237 8.18 -19.68 5.18
N LYS A 238 9.40 -20.20 5.02
CA LYS A 238 10.06 -21.00 6.06
C LYS A 238 10.26 -20.20 7.34
N MET A 239 10.77 -18.99 7.27
CA MET A 239 11.00 -18.12 8.44
C MET A 239 9.69 -17.87 9.20
N ILE A 240 8.61 -17.58 8.50
CA ILE A 240 7.30 -17.33 9.09
C ILE A 240 6.75 -18.60 9.74
N ASN A 241 6.80 -19.73 9.03
CA ASN A 241 6.31 -21.01 9.55
C ASN A 241 7.10 -21.48 10.76
N ASP A 242 8.43 -21.34 10.74
CA ASP A 242 9.30 -21.67 11.90
C ASP A 242 8.98 -20.79 13.10
N THR A 243 8.74 -19.49 12.89
CA THR A 243 8.29 -18.57 13.94
C THR A 243 7.01 -19.05 14.60
N LYS A 244 5.98 -19.38 13.81
CA LYS A 244 4.70 -19.89 14.33
C LYS A 244 4.88 -21.19 15.11
N LYS A 245 5.65 -22.12 14.55
CA LYS A 245 5.96 -23.42 15.19
C LYS A 245 6.65 -23.26 16.55
N ASN A 246 7.47 -22.23 16.70
CA ASN A 246 8.20 -21.92 17.92
C ASN A 246 7.42 -21.01 18.90
N GLY A 247 6.14 -20.72 18.62
CA GLY A 247 5.27 -19.92 19.47
C GLY A 247 5.50 -18.40 19.38
N GLY A 248 6.25 -17.92 18.38
CA GLY A 248 6.42 -16.50 18.10
C GLY A 248 5.22 -15.94 17.36
N ARG A 249 5.08 -14.59 17.40
CA ARG A 249 3.99 -13.88 16.72
C ARG A 249 4.41 -13.48 15.32
N ILE A 250 3.44 -13.46 14.40
CA ILE A 250 3.60 -12.90 13.07
C ILE A 250 3.01 -11.50 13.07
N ILE A 251 3.86 -10.51 12.85
CA ILE A 251 3.52 -9.09 12.87
C ILE A 251 3.64 -8.56 11.45
N ALA A 252 2.52 -8.32 10.80
CA ALA A 252 2.49 -7.73 9.46
C ALA A 252 2.75 -6.23 9.52
N VAL A 253 3.61 -5.74 8.66
CA VAL A 253 3.80 -4.31 8.42
C VAL A 253 3.00 -3.92 7.19
N GLY A 254 1.89 -3.25 7.43
CA GLY A 254 0.95 -2.80 6.41
C GLY A 254 -0.11 -3.82 6.01
N THR A 255 -1.20 -3.28 5.51
CA THR A 255 -2.31 -4.08 4.97
C THR A 255 -1.89 -4.89 3.74
N THR A 256 -0.85 -4.47 3.03
CA THR A 256 -0.28 -5.19 1.88
C THR A 256 0.39 -6.49 2.31
N SER A 257 1.22 -6.48 3.36
CA SER A 257 1.81 -7.70 3.93
C SER A 257 0.72 -8.62 4.49
N THR A 258 -0.29 -8.06 5.16
CA THR A 258 -1.45 -8.82 5.66
C THR A 258 -2.16 -9.54 4.51
N ARG A 259 -2.53 -8.82 3.47
CA ARG A 259 -3.25 -9.39 2.32
C ARG A 259 -2.43 -10.46 1.61
N THR A 260 -1.12 -10.26 1.49
CA THR A 260 -0.21 -11.27 0.92
C THR A 260 -0.23 -12.55 1.75
N LEU A 261 0.01 -12.45 3.04
CA LEU A 261 0.08 -13.63 3.92
C LEU A 261 -1.25 -14.36 4.03
N GLU A 262 -2.36 -13.62 4.17
CA GLU A 262 -3.69 -14.23 4.25
C GLU A 262 -4.13 -14.88 2.92
N SER A 263 -3.56 -14.45 1.78
CA SER A 263 -3.80 -15.07 0.47
C SER A 263 -3.08 -16.39 0.28
N VAL A 264 -1.90 -16.56 0.88
CA VAL A 264 -1.07 -17.77 0.69
C VAL A 264 -1.12 -18.73 1.87
N ALA A 265 -1.75 -18.35 2.98
CA ALA A 265 -1.95 -19.22 4.12
C ALA A 265 -3.03 -20.26 3.84
N ASP A 266 -2.75 -21.52 4.16
CA ASP A 266 -3.77 -22.57 4.16
C ASP A 266 -4.67 -22.51 5.43
N GLU A 267 -5.61 -23.44 5.53
CA GLU A 267 -6.56 -23.48 6.65
C GLU A 267 -5.89 -23.74 8.01
N ASN A 268 -4.68 -24.27 8.01
CA ASN A 268 -3.86 -24.46 9.23
C ASN A 268 -2.94 -23.27 9.51
N GLY A 269 -3.00 -22.23 8.69
CA GLY A 269 -2.15 -21.04 8.82
C GLY A 269 -0.72 -21.25 8.33
N ILE A 270 -0.44 -22.30 7.58
CA ILE A 270 0.86 -22.55 6.97
C ILE A 270 1.01 -21.64 5.75
N ILE A 271 2.12 -20.93 5.68
CA ILE A 271 2.47 -20.06 4.56
C ILE A 271 3.12 -20.89 3.46
N HIS A 272 2.52 -20.87 2.28
CA HIS A 272 3.05 -21.51 1.09
C HIS A 272 3.82 -20.53 0.22
N PRO A 273 5.06 -20.86 -0.19
CA PRO A 273 5.81 -20.00 -1.11
C PRO A 273 5.15 -20.04 -2.50
N GLY A 274 5.34 -18.97 -3.25
CA GLY A 274 4.82 -18.84 -4.61
C GLY A 274 4.55 -17.39 -5.00
N CYS A 275 4.17 -17.23 -6.25
CA CYS A 275 3.76 -15.94 -6.79
C CYS A 275 2.40 -16.06 -7.48
N GLY A 276 1.69 -14.96 -7.55
CA GLY A 276 0.36 -14.93 -8.16
C GLY A 276 -0.29 -13.56 -8.04
N ASN A 277 -1.60 -13.55 -8.20
CA ASN A 277 -2.40 -12.34 -7.99
C ASN A 277 -3.39 -12.58 -6.86
N THR A 278 -3.64 -11.54 -6.07
CA THR A 278 -4.63 -11.56 -4.99
C THR A 278 -5.68 -10.50 -5.21
N GLU A 279 -6.91 -10.87 -4.96
CA GLU A 279 -8.09 -10.00 -4.90
C GLU A 279 -8.76 -10.12 -3.53
N ILE A 280 -8.00 -10.61 -2.53
CA ILE A 280 -8.54 -10.84 -1.20
C ILE A 280 -9.14 -9.56 -0.62
N PHE A 281 -10.38 -9.67 -0.19
CA PHE A 281 -11.11 -8.63 0.50
C PHE A 281 -11.37 -9.07 1.95
N ILE A 282 -10.74 -8.36 2.90
CA ILE A 282 -10.84 -8.66 4.32
C ILE A 282 -11.76 -7.62 4.97
N TYR A 283 -12.82 -8.08 5.58
CA TYR A 283 -13.84 -7.27 6.28
C TYR A 283 -14.34 -8.04 7.52
N PRO A 284 -15.07 -7.41 8.45
CA PRO A 284 -15.53 -8.08 9.67
C PRO A 284 -16.25 -9.40 9.40
N GLY A 285 -15.86 -10.43 10.14
CA GLY A 285 -16.26 -11.83 9.95
C GLY A 285 -15.16 -12.70 9.30
N TYR A 286 -14.12 -12.07 8.72
CA TYR A 286 -12.95 -12.79 8.23
C TYR A 286 -12.16 -13.39 9.41
N LYS A 287 -11.73 -14.65 9.26
CA LYS A 287 -10.90 -15.35 10.24
C LYS A 287 -9.45 -15.32 9.78
N PHE A 288 -8.63 -14.56 10.47
CA PHE A 288 -7.19 -14.49 10.20
C PHE A 288 -6.50 -15.82 10.47
N LYS A 289 -5.68 -16.26 9.51
CA LYS A 289 -4.92 -17.51 9.58
C LYS A 289 -3.43 -17.29 9.71
N ALA A 290 -2.93 -16.19 9.17
CA ALA A 290 -1.51 -15.93 9.02
C ALA A 290 -0.94 -14.98 10.07
N ILE A 291 -1.60 -13.87 10.36
CA ILE A 291 -1.05 -12.80 11.19
C ILE A 291 -1.65 -12.77 12.60
N ASP A 292 -0.84 -12.35 13.57
CA ASP A 292 -1.24 -12.13 14.95
C ASP A 292 -1.41 -10.64 15.27
N CYS A 293 -0.53 -9.81 14.71
CA CYS A 293 -0.46 -8.37 14.94
C CYS A 293 -0.28 -7.61 13.63
N LEU A 294 -0.64 -6.33 13.64
CA LEU A 294 -0.56 -5.46 12.47
C LEU A 294 -0.03 -4.08 12.84
N ILE A 295 1.01 -3.63 12.14
CA ILE A 295 1.43 -2.23 12.11
C ILE A 295 0.85 -1.59 10.86
N THR A 296 0.11 -0.51 11.00
CA THR A 296 -0.57 0.14 9.89
C THR A 296 -0.68 1.66 10.10
N ASN A 297 -1.05 2.39 9.06
CA ASN A 297 -1.43 3.80 9.18
C ASN A 297 -2.90 3.93 9.57
N PHE A 298 -3.34 5.14 9.92
CA PHE A 298 -4.76 5.44 10.06
C PHE A 298 -5.40 5.58 8.68
N HIS A 299 -6.55 4.94 8.49
CA HIS A 299 -7.24 4.84 7.20
C HIS A 299 -8.40 5.83 7.09
N LEU A 300 -8.82 6.10 5.85
CA LEU A 300 -9.95 6.99 5.58
C LEU A 300 -11.29 6.34 5.94
N PRO A 301 -12.32 7.16 6.23
CA PRO A 301 -13.68 6.69 6.38
C PRO A 301 -14.13 5.86 5.17
N GLU A 302 -14.95 4.85 5.41
CA GLU A 302 -15.57 4.00 4.40
C GLU A 302 -14.60 3.26 3.47
N SER A 303 -13.31 3.15 3.86
CA SER A 303 -12.28 2.46 3.07
C SER A 303 -12.23 0.96 3.35
N THR A 304 -11.81 0.20 2.35
CA THR A 304 -11.54 -1.24 2.49
C THR A 304 -10.51 -1.54 3.57
N LEU A 305 -9.57 -0.62 3.78
CA LEU A 305 -8.50 -0.76 4.78
C LEU A 305 -9.05 -0.57 6.21
N LEU A 306 -10.01 0.32 6.40
CA LEU A 306 -10.71 0.46 7.68
C LEU A 306 -11.53 -0.82 8.00
N MET A 307 -12.10 -1.45 6.97
CA MET A 307 -12.79 -2.73 7.12
C MET A 307 -11.83 -3.85 7.51
N LEU A 308 -10.62 -3.89 6.95
CA LEU A 308 -9.59 -4.89 7.29
C LEU A 308 -9.15 -4.78 8.75
N VAL A 309 -8.82 -3.58 9.24
CA VAL A 309 -8.42 -3.40 10.64
C VAL A 309 -9.59 -3.67 11.59
N SER A 310 -10.82 -3.37 11.17
CA SER A 310 -12.04 -3.71 11.92
C SER A 310 -12.28 -5.22 11.99
N ALA A 311 -11.88 -5.97 10.96
CA ALA A 311 -11.91 -7.43 10.99
C ALA A 311 -10.93 -8.01 12.01
N LEU A 312 -9.75 -7.38 12.18
CA LEU A 312 -8.69 -7.86 13.08
C LEU A 312 -8.99 -7.55 14.56
N ALA A 313 -9.42 -6.33 14.86
CA ALA A 313 -9.56 -5.86 16.24
C ALA A 313 -11.02 -5.70 16.71
N GLY A 314 -11.97 -5.98 15.85
CA GLY A 314 -13.38 -5.66 16.09
C GLY A 314 -13.72 -4.22 15.72
N LYS A 315 -14.87 -4.05 15.07
CA LYS A 315 -15.34 -2.74 14.60
C LYS A 315 -15.47 -1.73 15.75
N GLU A 316 -15.98 -2.13 16.91
CA GLU A 316 -16.19 -1.24 18.05
C GLU A 316 -14.86 -0.69 18.58
N HIS A 317 -13.85 -1.55 18.75
CA HIS A 317 -12.52 -1.14 19.20
C HIS A 317 -11.86 -0.20 18.21
N ILE A 318 -11.95 -0.50 16.91
CA ILE A 318 -11.38 0.35 15.86
C ILE A 318 -12.07 1.71 15.81
N MET A 319 -13.39 1.75 15.84
CA MET A 319 -14.13 3.03 15.78
C MET A 319 -13.85 3.88 17.02
N ALA A 320 -13.74 3.28 18.22
CA ALA A 320 -13.33 3.96 19.43
C ALA A 320 -11.88 4.51 19.33
N ALA A 321 -10.96 3.70 18.82
CA ALA A 321 -9.56 4.10 18.60
C ALA A 321 -9.44 5.25 17.60
N TYR A 322 -10.19 5.23 16.51
CA TYR A 322 -10.20 6.29 15.50
C TYR A 322 -10.81 7.60 16.03
N LYS A 323 -11.87 7.50 16.83
CA LYS A 323 -12.44 8.67 17.54
C LYS A 323 -11.41 9.29 18.50
N GLU A 324 -10.70 8.48 19.26
CA GLU A 324 -9.61 8.95 20.12
C GLU A 324 -8.48 9.56 19.31
N ALA A 325 -8.09 8.95 18.17
CA ALA A 325 -7.07 9.49 17.28
C ALA A 325 -7.43 10.88 16.73
N VAL A 326 -8.69 11.10 16.34
CA VAL A 326 -9.17 12.41 15.89
C VAL A 326 -9.11 13.43 17.04
N LYS A 327 -9.58 13.06 18.23
CA LYS A 327 -9.54 13.91 19.43
C LYS A 327 -8.12 14.31 19.82
N GLU A 328 -7.19 13.36 19.79
CA GLU A 328 -5.77 13.55 20.10
C GLU A 328 -4.96 14.12 18.92
N ARG A 329 -5.65 14.45 17.81
CA ARG A 329 -5.06 15.06 16.61
C ARG A 329 -3.92 14.25 16.01
N TYR A 330 -4.10 12.96 15.88
CA TYR A 330 -3.21 12.11 15.07
C TYR A 330 -3.28 12.54 13.61
N ARG A 331 -2.19 12.31 12.89
CA ARG A 331 -2.10 12.53 11.47
C ARG A 331 -2.60 11.30 10.73
N PHE A 332 -3.50 11.51 9.80
CA PHE A 332 -4.17 10.42 9.08
C PHE A 332 -3.56 10.16 7.72
N PHE A 333 -3.74 8.97 7.24
CA PHE A 333 -3.52 8.42 5.94
C PHE A 333 -2.04 8.11 5.64
N SER A 334 -1.62 8.06 4.34
CA SER A 334 -0.39 7.37 3.88
C SER A 334 0.92 7.87 4.50
N ILE A 335 1.02 9.15 4.81
CA ILE A 335 2.21 9.76 5.43
C ILE A 335 1.89 10.34 6.82
N GLY A 336 0.80 9.84 7.41
CA GLY A 336 0.38 10.17 8.75
C GLY A 336 1.10 9.37 9.83
N ASP A 337 0.42 9.19 10.95
CA ASP A 337 0.90 8.43 12.10
C ASP A 337 0.55 6.94 11.98
N ALA A 338 1.05 6.14 12.90
CA ALA A 338 0.92 4.70 12.89
C ALA A 338 0.01 4.18 14.00
N MET A 339 -0.54 2.99 13.76
CA MET A 339 -1.24 2.17 14.74
C MET A 339 -0.57 0.80 14.81
N PHE A 340 -0.42 0.26 16.01
CA PHE A 340 -0.02 -1.13 16.24
C PHE A 340 -1.16 -1.87 16.93
N ILE A 341 -1.72 -2.84 16.25
CA ILE A 341 -2.81 -3.69 16.74
C ILE A 341 -2.21 -5.02 17.19
N GLN A 342 -2.28 -5.32 18.48
CA GLN A 342 -1.70 -6.50 19.11
C GLN A 342 -2.71 -7.32 19.94
#